data_eabb53817632ad3dd81a4386db85be57
#
_entry.id   eabb53817632ad3dd81a4386db85be57
#
_cell.length_a   1.000
_cell.length_b   1.000
_cell.length_c   1.000
_cell.angle_alpha   90.00
_cell.angle_beta   90.00
_cell.angle_gamma   90.00
#
_symmetry.space_group_name_H-M   'P 1'
#
loop_
_entity.id
_entity.type
_entity.pdbx_description
1 polymer ?
#
loop_
_entity_poly.entity_id
_entity_poly.type
_entity_poly.pdbx_seq_one_letter_code
_entity_poly.pdbx_strand_id
1 'polypeptide(L)'
;MANEEYELVTKLFRNKNLSKLQEVTDNIKILNVELKNIECNNSSIITAPVFGKIQQLNVHTEGGVVTTAETLMIIVPENDILEVNAFVQNKDIGFIGIGQDVIIKVDAFPYTRYGYLTGKVKNINMDATENQQLGIVFNVVISIDKNSILSRHKNIHLTSGMAVTAEIKTGMRSVISDILSPLEETLQESLHER
;
A
#
# COMPACT_ATOMS: atom_id res chain seq x y z
N MET A 1 47.95 -51.19 45.82
CA MET A 1 46.68 -51.13 46.60
C MET A 1 46.39 -49.72 47.12
N ALA A 2 47.19 -49.14 48.03
CA ALA A 2 46.87 -47.78 48.58
C ALA A 2 46.90 -46.62 47.51
N ASN A 3 47.76 -46.67 46.50
CA ASN A 3 47.85 -45.69 45.40
C ASN A 3 46.67 -45.78 44.40
N GLU A 4 46.19 -46.96 44.18
CA GLU A 4 45.03 -47.16 43.26
C GLU A 4 43.70 -46.69 43.87
N GLU A 5 43.53 -46.88 45.18
CA GLU A 5 42.38 -46.32 45.90
C GLU A 5 42.38 -44.80 45.92
N TYR A 6 43.54 -44.19 46.07
CA TYR A 6 43.69 -42.71 46.04
C TYR A 6 43.37 -42.16 44.67
N GLU A 7 43.83 -42.78 43.59
CA GLU A 7 43.44 -42.40 42.23
C GLU A 7 41.96 -42.56 41.95
N LEU A 8 41.35 -43.61 42.42
CA LEU A 8 39.92 -43.87 42.24
C LEU A 8 39.06 -42.80 42.94
N VAL A 9 39.39 -42.48 44.19
CA VAL A 9 38.70 -41.44 44.98
C VAL A 9 38.86 -40.06 44.31
N THR A 10 40.05 -39.76 43.80
CA THR A 10 40.32 -38.48 43.13
C THR A 10 39.52 -38.35 41.80
N LYS A 11 39.42 -39.44 41.03
CA LYS A 11 38.59 -39.51 39.80
C LYS A 11 37.12 -39.36 40.12
N LEU A 12 36.60 -40.03 41.13
CA LEU A 12 35.22 -39.92 41.56
C LEU A 12 34.87 -38.51 42.02
N PHE A 13 35.75 -37.89 42.80
CA PHE A 13 35.57 -36.51 43.26
C PHE A 13 35.61 -35.49 42.11
N ARG A 14 36.50 -35.69 41.13
CA ARG A 14 36.59 -34.83 39.93
C ARG A 14 35.33 -35.01 39.08
N ASN A 15 34.86 -36.20 38.84
CA ASN A 15 33.62 -36.46 38.05
C ASN A 15 32.39 -35.87 38.74
N LYS A 16 32.28 -35.98 40.06
CA LYS A 16 31.21 -35.36 40.84
C LYS A 16 31.21 -33.84 40.76
N ASN A 17 32.38 -33.22 40.79
CA ASN A 17 32.52 -31.78 40.65
C ASN A 17 32.24 -31.32 39.21
N LEU A 18 32.66 -32.09 38.21
CA LEU A 18 32.33 -31.82 36.79
C LEU A 18 30.83 -31.90 36.53
N SER A 19 30.15 -32.91 37.07
CA SER A 19 28.68 -33.01 36.90
C SER A 19 27.94 -31.87 37.59
N LYS A 20 28.39 -31.42 38.76
CA LYS A 20 27.83 -30.25 39.45
C LYS A 20 28.08 -28.95 38.66
N LEU A 21 29.26 -28.80 38.08
CA LEU A 21 29.57 -27.62 37.24
C LEU A 21 28.68 -27.60 36.00
N GLN A 22 28.46 -28.73 35.38
CA GLN A 22 27.54 -28.83 34.22
C GLN A 22 26.09 -28.46 34.61
N GLU A 23 25.61 -29.02 35.73
CA GLU A 23 24.27 -28.70 36.24
C GLU A 23 24.08 -27.22 36.54
N VAL A 24 25.05 -26.58 37.22
CA VAL A 24 25.03 -25.13 37.51
C VAL A 24 25.12 -24.32 36.22
N THR A 25 25.96 -24.72 35.26
CA THR A 25 26.09 -24.03 33.99
C THR A 25 24.80 -24.09 33.17
N ASP A 26 24.11 -25.21 33.16
CA ASP A 26 22.85 -25.39 32.46
C ASP A 26 21.71 -24.62 33.14
N ASN A 27 21.68 -24.58 34.48
CA ASN A 27 20.74 -23.70 35.20
C ASN A 27 20.97 -22.21 34.92
N ILE A 28 22.22 -21.74 34.82
CA ILE A 28 22.55 -20.37 34.43
C ILE A 28 22.05 -20.07 33.02
N LYS A 29 22.20 -21.03 32.08
CA LYS A 29 21.69 -20.83 30.71
C LYS A 29 20.16 -20.70 30.69
N ILE A 30 19.46 -21.55 31.43
CA ILE A 30 17.99 -21.52 31.54
C ILE A 30 17.54 -20.18 32.12
N LEU A 31 18.12 -19.75 33.23
CA LEU A 31 17.79 -18.49 33.88
C LEU A 31 18.08 -17.26 32.98
N ASN A 32 19.18 -17.29 32.21
CA ASN A 32 19.50 -16.22 31.26
C ASN A 32 18.47 -16.16 30.10
N VAL A 33 17.96 -17.29 29.63
CA VAL A 33 16.89 -17.33 28.64
C VAL A 33 15.58 -16.79 29.21
N GLU A 34 15.25 -17.16 30.45
CA GLU A 34 14.07 -16.65 31.14
C GLU A 34 14.14 -15.13 31.36
N LEU A 35 15.29 -14.61 31.84
CA LEU A 35 15.51 -13.17 31.98
C LEU A 35 15.33 -12.44 30.65
N LYS A 36 15.91 -12.97 29.59
CA LYS A 36 15.79 -12.37 28.25
C LYS A 36 14.35 -12.37 27.74
N ASN A 37 13.58 -13.40 28.02
CA ASN A 37 12.16 -13.48 27.69
C ASN A 37 11.33 -12.47 28.51
N ILE A 38 11.63 -12.27 29.79
CA ILE A 38 10.95 -11.30 30.65
C ILE A 38 11.28 -9.87 30.20
N GLU A 39 12.54 -9.57 29.88
CA GLU A 39 12.95 -8.27 29.35
C GLU A 39 12.27 -7.94 28.00
N CYS A 40 12.17 -8.91 27.09
CA CYS A 40 11.48 -8.75 25.83
C CYS A 40 9.95 -8.55 25.99
N ASN A 41 9.35 -9.11 27.03
CA ASN A 41 7.91 -8.96 27.29
C ASN A 41 7.53 -7.68 28.02
N ASN A 42 8.45 -7.07 28.76
CA ASN A 42 8.17 -5.89 29.58
C ASN A 42 8.30 -4.54 28.84
N SER A 43 8.98 -4.50 27.69
CA SER A 43 9.07 -3.29 26.86
C SER A 43 9.28 -3.65 25.40
N SER A 44 8.30 -3.33 24.56
CA SER A 44 8.41 -3.44 23.11
C SER A 44 8.62 -2.06 22.51
N ILE A 45 9.79 -1.82 21.94
CA ILE A 45 10.08 -0.60 21.19
C ILE A 45 9.57 -0.79 19.78
N ILE A 46 8.55 -0.04 19.41
CA ILE A 46 7.99 -0.03 18.05
C ILE A 46 8.72 1.04 17.23
N THR A 47 9.41 0.61 16.19
CA THR A 47 10.12 1.50 15.27
C THR A 47 9.33 1.66 13.99
N ALA A 48 9.40 2.84 13.37
CA ALA A 48 8.79 3.10 12.08
C ALA A 48 9.48 2.25 10.99
N PRO A 49 8.73 1.46 10.19
CA PRO A 49 9.32 0.62 9.14
C PRO A 49 9.79 1.43 7.93
N VAL A 50 9.27 2.65 7.75
CA VAL A 50 9.57 3.53 6.61
C VAL A 50 9.72 4.98 7.07
N PHE A 51 10.50 5.77 6.31
CA PHE A 51 10.55 7.21 6.50
C PHE A 51 9.28 7.86 5.93
N GLY A 52 8.62 8.71 6.72
CA GLY A 52 7.37 9.34 6.29
C GLY A 52 6.81 10.28 7.34
N LYS A 53 5.63 10.81 7.06
CA LYS A 53 4.86 11.69 7.95
C LYS A 53 3.79 10.90 8.68
N ILE A 54 3.63 11.14 9.96
CA ILE A 54 2.53 10.58 10.75
C ILE A 54 1.25 11.29 10.32
N GLN A 55 0.31 10.53 9.78
CA GLN A 55 -1.00 11.03 9.36
C GLN A 55 -1.99 10.98 10.51
N GLN A 56 -1.99 9.90 11.25
CA GLN A 56 -2.92 9.67 12.35
C GLN A 56 -2.20 8.98 13.50
N LEU A 57 -2.41 9.49 14.70
CA LEU A 57 -1.95 8.89 15.95
C LEU A 57 -3.17 8.54 16.78
N ASN A 58 -3.39 7.24 17.04
CA ASN A 58 -4.56 6.78 17.79
C ASN A 58 -4.31 6.73 19.30
N VAL A 59 -3.06 6.63 19.71
CA VAL A 59 -2.67 6.57 21.12
C VAL A 59 -2.12 7.93 21.56
N HIS A 60 -2.83 8.57 22.49
CA HIS A 60 -2.52 9.93 22.96
C HIS A 60 -2.12 9.98 24.44
N THR A 61 -2.32 8.89 25.19
CA THR A 61 -2.17 8.89 26.66
C THR A 61 -1.05 7.94 27.07
N GLU A 62 -0.11 8.43 27.88
CA GLU A 62 0.87 7.58 28.55
C GLU A 62 0.16 6.66 29.56
N GLY A 63 0.53 5.39 29.56
CA GLY A 63 -0.11 4.37 30.40
C GLY A 63 -1.44 3.81 29.83
N GLY A 64 -1.82 4.19 28.63
CA GLY A 64 -2.95 3.59 27.93
C GLY A 64 -2.74 2.12 27.62
N VAL A 65 -3.80 1.32 27.70
CA VAL A 65 -3.77 -0.11 27.32
C VAL A 65 -4.09 -0.23 25.84
N VAL A 66 -3.24 -0.93 25.11
CA VAL A 66 -3.43 -1.26 23.70
C VAL A 66 -3.66 -2.77 23.56
N THR A 67 -4.53 -3.13 22.64
CA THR A 67 -4.82 -4.55 22.36
C THR A 67 -3.96 -5.09 21.22
N THR A 68 -3.85 -6.41 21.14
CA THR A 68 -3.12 -7.05 20.04
C THR A 68 -3.75 -6.69 18.70
N ALA A 69 -2.94 -6.33 17.72
CA ALA A 69 -3.34 -5.91 16.37
C ALA A 69 -4.07 -4.55 16.29
N GLU A 70 -4.06 -3.75 17.35
CA GLU A 70 -4.59 -2.38 17.30
C GLU A 70 -3.67 -1.46 16.51
N THR A 71 -4.27 -0.62 15.66
CA THR A 71 -3.52 0.36 14.87
C THR A 71 -3.11 1.54 15.75
N LEU A 72 -1.83 1.67 16.06
CA LEU A 72 -1.29 2.72 16.92
C LEU A 72 -1.11 4.04 16.17
N MET A 73 -0.58 3.98 14.96
CA MET A 73 -0.37 5.15 14.10
C MET A 73 -0.36 4.75 12.62
N ILE A 74 -0.66 5.70 11.77
CA ILE A 74 -0.55 5.56 10.32
C ILE A 74 0.58 6.47 9.83
N ILE A 75 1.56 5.89 9.13
CA ILE A 75 2.69 6.60 8.55
C ILE A 75 2.53 6.60 7.03
N VAL A 76 2.54 7.79 6.43
CA VAL A 76 2.55 7.97 4.97
C VAL A 76 3.98 8.19 4.50
N PRO A 77 4.52 7.32 3.62
CA PRO A 77 5.86 7.49 3.08
C PRO A 77 6.00 8.81 2.31
N GLU A 78 7.16 9.47 2.43
CA GLU A 78 7.38 10.77 1.78
C GLU A 78 7.66 10.65 0.27
N ASN A 79 8.11 9.48 -0.18
CA ASN A 79 8.47 9.20 -1.58
C ASN A 79 7.45 8.30 -2.29
N ASP A 80 6.17 8.40 -1.93
CA ASP A 80 5.15 7.58 -2.56
C ASP A 80 4.84 8.06 -3.97
N ILE A 81 4.76 7.12 -4.91
CA ILE A 81 4.32 7.40 -6.29
C ILE A 81 2.82 7.61 -6.21
N LEU A 82 2.37 8.85 -6.45
CA LEU A 82 0.96 9.14 -6.47
C LEU A 82 0.31 8.51 -7.72
N GLU A 83 -0.78 7.81 -7.48
CA GLU A 83 -1.64 7.23 -8.52
C GLU A 83 -3.06 7.76 -8.36
N VAL A 84 -3.78 7.86 -9.46
CA VAL A 84 -5.20 8.24 -9.45
C VAL A 84 -6.02 6.98 -9.63
N ASN A 85 -6.97 6.77 -8.72
CA ASN A 85 -8.01 5.76 -8.84
C ASN A 85 -9.27 6.41 -9.39
N ALA A 86 -9.60 6.13 -10.64
CA ALA A 86 -10.79 6.65 -11.31
C ALA A 86 -11.86 5.56 -11.43
N PHE A 87 -13.12 5.93 -11.19
CA PHE A 87 -14.27 5.03 -11.36
C PHE A 87 -14.92 5.28 -12.72
N VAL A 88 -14.95 4.25 -13.53
CA VAL A 88 -15.52 4.27 -14.89
C VAL A 88 -16.78 3.45 -14.93
N GLN A 89 -17.84 3.97 -15.54
CA GLN A 89 -19.11 3.25 -15.71
C GLN A 89 -18.95 2.09 -16.71
N ASN A 90 -19.75 1.04 -16.52
CA ASN A 90 -19.75 -0.14 -17.38
C ASN A 90 -19.94 0.17 -18.88
N LYS A 91 -20.72 1.20 -19.22
CA LYS A 91 -20.94 1.60 -20.60
C LYS A 91 -19.71 2.16 -21.31
N ASP A 92 -18.76 2.74 -20.54
CA ASP A 92 -17.60 3.46 -21.07
C ASP A 92 -16.32 2.64 -21.01
N ILE A 93 -16.28 1.54 -20.22
CA ILE A 93 -15.08 0.72 -20.02
C ILE A 93 -14.53 0.10 -21.30
N GLY A 94 -15.43 -0.25 -22.26
CA GLY A 94 -15.04 -0.84 -23.54
C GLY A 94 -14.17 0.07 -24.42
N PHE A 95 -14.15 1.37 -24.16
CA PHE A 95 -13.37 2.36 -24.91
C PHE A 95 -12.03 2.69 -24.26
N ILE A 96 -11.77 2.16 -23.06
CA ILE A 96 -10.57 2.47 -22.28
C ILE A 96 -9.56 1.34 -22.44
N GLY A 97 -8.32 1.72 -22.76
CA GLY A 97 -7.20 0.81 -22.92
C GLY A 97 -5.98 1.26 -22.09
N ILE A 98 -5.16 0.29 -21.73
CA ILE A 98 -3.90 0.54 -21.03
C ILE A 98 -2.97 1.39 -21.94
N GLY A 99 -2.34 2.40 -21.33
CA GLY A 99 -1.41 3.29 -22.02
C GLY A 99 -2.07 4.53 -22.66
N GLN A 100 -3.40 4.66 -22.61
CA GLN A 100 -4.07 5.87 -23.09
C GLN A 100 -3.69 7.09 -22.26
N ASP A 101 -3.58 8.25 -22.94
CA ASP A 101 -3.30 9.52 -22.30
C ASP A 101 -4.52 10.03 -21.52
N VAL A 102 -4.23 10.56 -20.33
CA VAL A 102 -5.26 11.06 -19.42
C VAL A 102 -4.91 12.49 -19.01
N ILE A 103 -5.93 13.37 -19.02
CA ILE A 103 -5.86 14.70 -18.43
C ILE A 103 -6.49 14.62 -17.05
N ILE A 104 -5.73 15.02 -16.03
CA ILE A 104 -6.14 14.98 -14.64
C ILE A 104 -6.33 16.40 -14.13
N LYS A 105 -7.54 16.72 -13.70
CA LYS A 105 -7.91 17.99 -13.08
C LYS A 105 -8.12 17.78 -11.60
N VAL A 106 -7.44 18.54 -10.77
CA VAL A 106 -7.57 18.44 -9.30
C VAL A 106 -8.64 19.42 -8.85
N ASP A 107 -9.67 18.92 -8.18
CA ASP A 107 -10.85 19.74 -7.82
C ASP A 107 -10.50 20.87 -6.85
N ALA A 108 -9.50 20.64 -5.97
CA ALA A 108 -9.01 21.66 -5.04
C ALA A 108 -8.30 22.84 -5.75
N PHE A 109 -7.86 22.66 -7.02
CA PHE A 109 -7.10 23.67 -7.77
C PHE A 109 -7.72 23.90 -9.15
N PRO A 110 -8.50 24.99 -9.35
CA PRO A 110 -9.15 25.28 -10.63
C PRO A 110 -8.16 25.26 -11.80
N TYR A 111 -8.40 24.38 -12.77
CA TYR A 111 -7.51 24.13 -13.91
C TYR A 111 -7.26 25.36 -14.78
N THR A 112 -8.17 26.35 -14.78
CA THR A 112 -8.01 27.62 -15.49
C THR A 112 -6.88 28.47 -14.95
N ARG A 113 -6.54 28.34 -13.67
CA ARG A 113 -5.46 29.10 -13.01
C ARG A 113 -4.20 28.28 -12.79
N TYR A 114 -4.36 27.00 -12.49
CA TYR A 114 -3.28 26.11 -12.08
C TYR A 114 -2.88 25.10 -13.15
N GLY A 115 -3.68 24.98 -14.23
CA GLY A 115 -3.45 24.00 -15.26
C GLY A 115 -3.98 22.59 -14.89
N TYR A 116 -3.57 21.61 -15.64
CA TYR A 116 -3.93 20.20 -15.47
C TYR A 116 -2.66 19.35 -15.42
N LEU A 117 -2.80 18.14 -14.93
CA LEU A 117 -1.75 17.13 -14.95
C LEU A 117 -1.99 16.18 -16.11
N THR A 118 -0.91 15.57 -16.57
CA THR A 118 -0.95 14.49 -17.55
C THR A 118 -0.58 13.18 -16.89
N GLY A 119 -1.13 12.12 -17.41
CA GLY A 119 -0.87 10.77 -16.94
C GLY A 119 -1.25 9.76 -18.00
N LYS A 120 -1.08 8.48 -17.65
CA LYS A 120 -1.45 7.35 -18.51
C LYS A 120 -2.21 6.31 -17.73
N VAL A 121 -3.13 5.63 -18.41
CA VAL A 121 -3.82 4.45 -17.86
C VAL A 121 -2.77 3.36 -17.62
N LYS A 122 -2.56 3.01 -16.35
CA LYS A 122 -1.59 1.99 -15.93
C LYS A 122 -2.22 0.61 -15.88
N ASN A 123 -3.41 0.52 -15.28
CA ASN A 123 -4.13 -0.74 -15.12
C ASN A 123 -5.63 -0.50 -15.07
N ILE A 124 -6.38 -1.51 -15.50
CA ILE A 124 -7.85 -1.55 -15.44
C ILE A 124 -8.21 -2.79 -14.62
N ASN A 125 -8.84 -2.59 -13.47
CA ASN A 125 -9.31 -3.70 -12.66
C ASN A 125 -10.58 -4.26 -13.32
N MET A 126 -10.54 -5.55 -13.64
CA MET A 126 -11.65 -6.25 -14.29
C MET A 126 -12.81 -6.54 -13.34
N ASP A 127 -12.58 -6.41 -12.03
CA ASP A 127 -13.61 -6.61 -11.01
C ASP A 127 -14.49 -5.35 -10.89
N ALA A 128 -15.77 -5.53 -11.22
CA ALA A 128 -16.76 -4.47 -11.08
C ALA A 128 -17.14 -4.29 -9.59
N THR A 129 -17.23 -3.04 -9.16
CA THR A 129 -17.67 -2.67 -7.82
C THR A 129 -18.98 -1.89 -7.93
N GLU A 130 -19.92 -2.18 -7.03
CA GLU A 130 -21.16 -1.42 -6.96
C GLU A 130 -20.93 -0.10 -6.19
N ASN A 131 -21.19 1.01 -6.86
CA ASN A 131 -21.16 2.34 -6.27
C ASN A 131 -22.60 2.85 -6.14
N GLN A 132 -22.96 3.35 -4.96
CA GLN A 132 -24.34 3.81 -4.67
C GLN A 132 -24.83 4.94 -5.59
N GLN A 133 -23.91 5.76 -6.14
CA GLN A 133 -24.26 6.90 -7.00
C GLN A 133 -24.11 6.62 -8.49
N LEU A 134 -23.12 5.81 -8.87
CA LEU A 134 -22.74 5.57 -10.27
C LEU A 134 -23.17 4.20 -10.81
N GLY A 135 -23.74 3.34 -9.93
CA GLY A 135 -24.07 1.96 -10.26
C GLY A 135 -22.82 1.08 -10.35
N ILE A 136 -22.79 0.18 -11.33
CA ILE A 136 -21.65 -0.72 -11.57
C ILE A 136 -20.51 0.06 -12.19
N VAL A 137 -19.37 0.11 -11.49
CA VAL A 137 -18.16 0.82 -11.92
C VAL A 137 -16.94 -0.08 -11.89
N PHE A 138 -15.99 0.22 -12.77
CA PHE A 138 -14.67 -0.38 -12.82
C PHE A 138 -13.63 0.60 -12.27
N ASN A 139 -12.69 0.10 -11.50
CA ASN A 139 -11.59 0.92 -10.99
C ASN A 139 -10.44 0.93 -12.00
N VAL A 140 -10.07 2.11 -12.47
CA VAL A 140 -8.97 2.36 -13.41
C VAL A 140 -7.86 3.09 -12.66
N VAL A 141 -6.67 2.50 -12.65
CA VAL A 141 -5.48 3.08 -12.04
C VAL A 141 -4.70 3.86 -13.09
N ILE A 142 -4.46 5.14 -12.82
CA ILE A 142 -3.78 6.08 -13.71
C ILE A 142 -2.48 6.52 -13.05
N SER A 143 -1.37 6.38 -13.75
CA SER A 143 -0.07 6.93 -13.33
C SER A 143 -0.01 8.41 -13.67
N ILE A 144 0.58 9.20 -12.77
CA ILE A 144 0.77 10.64 -12.97
C ILE A 144 2.23 10.87 -13.39
N ASP A 145 2.43 11.70 -14.42
CA ASP A 145 3.79 12.01 -14.90
C ASP A 145 4.56 12.93 -13.93
N LYS A 146 3.86 13.81 -13.21
CA LYS A 146 4.45 14.78 -12.29
C LYS A 146 3.62 14.93 -11.01
N ASN A 147 4.26 14.84 -9.87
CA ASN A 147 3.63 14.96 -8.55
C ASN A 147 3.41 16.44 -8.11
N SER A 148 3.60 17.40 -9.00
CA SER A 148 3.45 18.82 -8.69
C SER A 148 2.83 19.59 -9.86
N ILE A 149 2.00 20.56 -9.52
CA ILE A 149 1.43 21.52 -10.47
C ILE A 149 2.29 22.79 -10.45
N LEU A 150 2.81 23.18 -11.62
CA LEU A 150 3.55 24.41 -11.80
C LEU A 150 2.55 25.54 -12.02
N SER A 151 2.29 26.36 -11.01
CA SER A 151 1.60 27.63 -11.18
C SER A 151 2.61 28.77 -11.33
N ARG A 152 2.20 29.88 -11.95
CA ARG A 152 3.07 31.04 -12.28
C ARG A 152 3.94 31.53 -11.12
N HIS A 153 3.63 31.22 -9.85
CA HIS A 153 4.34 31.71 -8.67
C HIS A 153 4.58 30.68 -7.57
N LYS A 154 4.10 29.42 -7.70
CA LYS A 154 4.23 28.42 -6.65
C LYS A 154 4.16 27.00 -7.20
N ASN A 155 5.11 26.16 -6.79
CA ASN A 155 5.00 24.72 -6.98
C ASN A 155 4.07 24.15 -5.91
N ILE A 156 2.97 23.54 -6.33
CA ILE A 156 2.00 22.92 -5.45
C ILE A 156 2.26 21.41 -5.50
N HIS A 157 2.67 20.84 -4.37
CA HIS A 157 2.80 19.40 -4.24
C HIS A 157 1.43 18.79 -3.99
N LEU A 158 1.14 17.73 -4.72
CA LEU A 158 -0.06 16.94 -4.52
C LEU A 158 0.11 16.03 -3.33
N THR A 159 -0.98 15.77 -2.63
CA THR A 159 -1.05 14.82 -1.52
C THR A 159 -2.11 13.77 -1.80
N SER A 160 -1.92 12.58 -1.25
CA SER A 160 -2.94 11.54 -1.29
C SER A 160 -4.24 12.00 -0.64
N GLY A 161 -5.39 11.51 -1.13
CA GLY A 161 -6.71 11.89 -0.62
C GLY A 161 -7.35 13.11 -1.29
N MET A 162 -6.71 13.72 -2.29
CA MET A 162 -7.34 14.79 -3.09
C MET A 162 -8.35 14.22 -4.09
N ALA A 163 -9.50 14.86 -4.22
CA ALA A 163 -10.47 14.55 -5.27
C ALA A 163 -9.98 15.10 -6.62
N VAL A 164 -10.12 14.26 -7.66
CA VAL A 164 -9.67 14.58 -9.01
C VAL A 164 -10.67 14.11 -10.05
N THR A 165 -10.74 14.84 -11.17
CA THR A 165 -11.49 14.43 -12.35
C THR A 165 -10.51 14.01 -13.44
N ALA A 166 -10.61 12.77 -13.91
CA ALA A 166 -9.78 12.20 -14.96
C ALA A 166 -10.52 12.17 -16.30
N GLU A 167 -9.97 12.79 -17.33
CA GLU A 167 -10.48 12.77 -18.69
C GLU A 167 -9.57 11.87 -19.55
N ILE A 168 -10.05 10.68 -19.89
CA ILE A 168 -9.31 9.69 -20.66
C ILE A 168 -9.55 9.94 -22.15
N LYS A 169 -8.48 10.03 -22.93
CA LYS A 169 -8.57 10.19 -24.37
C LYS A 169 -8.81 8.85 -25.04
N THR A 170 -10.05 8.58 -25.44
CA THR A 170 -10.47 7.28 -25.98
C THR A 170 -10.24 7.12 -27.50
N GLY A 171 -9.83 8.16 -28.19
CA GLY A 171 -9.50 8.12 -29.63
C GLY A 171 -9.96 9.35 -30.38
N MET A 172 -9.54 9.46 -31.64
CA MET A 172 -10.05 10.44 -32.58
C MET A 172 -11.13 9.76 -33.45
N ARG A 173 -12.36 10.27 -33.42
CA ARG A 173 -13.36 9.94 -34.42
C ARG A 173 -13.37 11.02 -35.51
N SER A 174 -13.50 10.59 -36.76
CA SER A 174 -13.70 11.55 -37.86
C SER A 174 -15.11 12.12 -37.77
N VAL A 175 -15.25 13.43 -37.86
CA VAL A 175 -16.57 14.10 -37.87
C VAL A 175 -17.47 13.56 -38.99
N ILE A 176 -16.86 13.09 -40.07
CA ILE A 176 -17.57 12.47 -41.20
C ILE A 176 -18.21 11.13 -40.81
N SER A 177 -17.58 10.32 -39.95
CA SER A 177 -18.17 9.07 -39.49
C SER A 177 -19.43 9.28 -38.63
N ASP A 178 -19.47 10.34 -37.82
CA ASP A 178 -20.65 10.65 -37.01
C ASP A 178 -21.86 11.11 -37.83
N ILE A 179 -21.65 11.63 -39.05
CA ILE A 179 -22.71 12.01 -39.96
C ILE A 179 -23.19 10.80 -40.80
N LEU A 180 -22.29 9.86 -41.11
CA LEU A 180 -22.60 8.71 -41.96
C LEU A 180 -23.10 7.50 -41.18
N SER A 181 -22.75 7.35 -39.89
CA SER A 181 -23.16 6.18 -39.08
C SER A 181 -24.67 5.98 -38.99
N PRO A 182 -25.57 6.99 -38.89
CA PRO A 182 -27.00 6.77 -38.93
C PRO A 182 -27.51 6.22 -40.27
N LEU A 183 -26.80 6.54 -41.38
CA LEU A 183 -27.15 6.03 -42.71
C LEU A 183 -26.70 4.57 -42.90
N GLU A 184 -25.59 4.18 -42.30
CA GLU A 184 -25.10 2.79 -42.32
C GLU A 184 -25.96 1.87 -41.45
N GLU A 185 -26.42 2.33 -40.29
CA GLU A 185 -27.35 1.57 -39.42
C GLU A 185 -28.68 1.31 -40.08
N THR A 186 -29.29 2.30 -40.72
CA THR A 186 -30.53 2.14 -41.44
C THR A 186 -30.43 1.22 -42.67
N LEU A 187 -29.27 1.21 -43.33
CA LEU A 187 -29.00 0.29 -44.44
C LEU A 187 -28.81 -1.16 -43.96
N GLN A 188 -28.17 -1.37 -42.85
CA GLN A 188 -27.97 -2.72 -42.26
C GLN A 188 -29.28 -3.29 -41.69
N GLU A 189 -30.11 -2.49 -41.04
CA GLU A 189 -31.45 -2.92 -40.59
C GLU A 189 -32.36 -3.31 -41.76
N SER A 190 -32.39 -2.52 -42.83
CA SER A 190 -33.23 -2.82 -43.98
C SER A 190 -32.77 -4.03 -44.81
N LEU A 191 -31.48 -4.43 -44.69
CA LEU A 191 -30.95 -5.63 -45.35
C LEU A 191 -31.12 -6.92 -44.52
N HIS A 192 -31.46 -6.82 -43.23
CA HIS A 192 -31.66 -7.97 -42.33
C HIS A 192 -33.12 -8.36 -42.12
N GLU A 193 -34.07 -7.62 -42.71
CA GLU A 193 -35.50 -7.97 -42.71
C GLU A 193 -35.79 -8.97 -43.84
N ARG A 194 -35.32 -10.24 -43.62
CA ARG A 194 -35.83 -11.43 -44.33
C ARG A 194 -35.71 -12.65 -43.46
#